data_d7fe5875939233ebf3b998210dc0493e
#
_entry.id   d7fe5875939233ebf3b998210dc0493e
#
_cell.length_a   1.000
_cell.length_b   1.000
_cell.length_c   1.000
_cell.angle_alpha   90.00
_cell.angle_beta   90.00
_cell.angle_gamma   90.00
#
_symmetry.space_group_name_H-M   'P 1'
#
loop_
_entity.id
_entity.type
_entity.pdbx_description
1 polymer ?
#
loop_
_entity_poly.entity_id
_entity_poly.type
_entity_poly.pdbx_seq_one_letter_code
_entity_poly.pdbx_strand_id
1 'polypeptide(L)'
;MGKIVMSGPQNVSLDGVVQDPDGQEGFGLGGWFGEFGGKDLEEWNKVALEEALGADAWLLGRRSYEFFGVRWRPRSGELADRINSMPKYVVSSTLKDPEWNNSTVLNGDVVTEVSKLKQQLDGDIVVPASYQLGRTLMEHDLVDELRLVVFPVVLGTGERFFGETSDKKPMRLVRAQTIGDGLVFLTYELVRDA
;
A
#
# COMPACT_ATOMS: atom_id res chain seq x y z
N MET A 1 6.51 -19.25 2.21
CA MET A 1 5.19 -18.66 2.53
C MET A 1 5.27 -17.14 2.32
N GLY A 2 4.35 -16.61 1.55
CA GLY A 2 4.35 -15.19 1.19
C GLY A 2 4.19 -14.25 2.37
N LYS A 3 4.74 -13.03 2.25
CA LYS A 3 4.62 -11.96 3.23
C LYS A 3 3.60 -10.94 2.77
N ILE A 4 2.70 -10.52 3.66
CA ILE A 4 1.83 -9.36 3.41
C ILE A 4 2.57 -8.10 3.84
N VAL A 5 2.82 -7.23 2.87
CA VAL A 5 3.57 -5.99 3.05
C VAL A 5 2.65 -4.80 2.75
N MET A 6 2.35 -4.00 3.75
CA MET A 6 1.63 -2.75 3.54
C MET A 6 2.61 -1.68 3.03
N SER A 7 2.56 -1.44 1.72
CA SER A 7 3.48 -0.54 1.01
C SER A 7 2.91 -0.14 -0.35
N GLY A 8 3.81 0.27 -1.22
CA GLY A 8 3.56 0.49 -2.61
C GLY A 8 3.77 1.91 -3.17
N PRO A 9 4.75 2.71 -2.71
CA PRO A 9 5.08 3.12 -1.34
C PRO A 9 3.88 3.75 -0.64
N GLN A 10 3.69 3.45 0.63
CA GLN A 10 2.58 4.02 1.40
C GLN A 10 2.94 5.42 1.92
N ASN A 11 2.38 6.44 1.29
CA ASN A 11 2.59 7.83 1.69
C ASN A 11 1.66 8.21 2.85
N VAL A 12 2.23 8.84 3.87
CA VAL A 12 1.49 9.34 5.04
C VAL A 12 2.01 10.71 5.47
N SER A 13 1.15 11.55 6.04
CA SER A 13 1.55 12.75 6.75
C SER A 13 2.22 12.41 8.09
N LEU A 14 2.85 13.38 8.75
CA LEU A 14 3.43 13.20 10.10
C LEU A 14 2.39 12.75 11.14
N ASP A 15 1.14 13.15 10.99
CA ASP A 15 0.04 12.74 11.86
C ASP A 15 -0.78 11.56 11.33
N GLY A 16 -0.24 10.84 10.33
CA GLY A 16 -0.75 9.55 9.85
C GLY A 16 -1.92 9.65 8.86
N VAL A 17 -2.20 10.81 8.30
CA VAL A 17 -3.25 10.99 7.29
C VAL A 17 -2.79 10.45 5.94
N VAL A 18 -3.70 9.77 5.25
CA VAL A 18 -3.49 9.13 3.95
C VAL A 18 -4.47 9.60 2.88
N GLN A 19 -5.43 10.44 3.26
CA GLN A 19 -6.51 10.86 2.38
C GLN A 19 -6.00 11.78 1.27
N ASP A 20 -6.40 11.47 0.04
CA ASP A 20 -6.28 12.30 -1.17
C ASP A 20 -4.88 12.92 -1.39
N PRO A 21 -3.80 12.11 -1.37
CA PRO A 21 -2.45 12.66 -1.48
C PRO A 21 -2.21 13.39 -2.80
N ASP A 22 -2.89 12.98 -3.88
CA ASP A 22 -2.75 13.60 -5.22
C ASP A 22 -3.78 14.72 -5.49
N GLY A 23 -4.71 14.98 -4.57
CA GLY A 23 -5.70 16.07 -4.68
C GLY A 23 -6.83 15.82 -5.69
N GLN A 24 -7.10 14.56 -6.06
CA GLN A 24 -8.10 14.22 -7.09
C GLN A 24 -9.42 13.69 -6.52
N GLU A 25 -9.51 13.49 -5.21
CA GLU A 25 -10.71 12.96 -4.54
C GLU A 25 -11.58 14.05 -3.89
N GLY A 26 -11.15 15.32 -3.94
CA GLY A 26 -11.91 16.47 -3.45
C GLY A 26 -11.77 16.73 -1.94
N PHE A 27 -10.77 16.19 -1.28
CA PHE A 27 -10.45 16.53 0.10
C PHE A 27 -9.84 17.94 0.16
N GLY A 28 -10.36 18.80 1.05
CA GLY A 28 -9.94 20.22 1.13
C GLY A 28 -8.46 20.45 1.44
N LEU A 29 -7.76 19.44 1.98
CA LEU A 29 -6.31 19.45 2.25
C LEU A 29 -5.58 18.42 1.37
N GLY A 30 -6.19 17.97 0.27
CA GLY A 30 -5.57 17.04 -0.68
C GLY A 30 -4.44 17.69 -1.49
N GLY A 31 -3.69 16.86 -2.22
CA GLY A 31 -2.57 17.33 -3.05
C GLY A 31 -1.23 17.47 -2.33
N TRP A 32 -1.18 17.11 -1.05
CA TRP A 32 0.01 17.25 -0.20
C TRP A 32 1.21 16.41 -0.67
N PHE A 33 0.99 15.35 -1.44
CA PHE A 33 2.07 14.56 -2.05
C PHE A 33 2.94 15.41 -2.99
N GLY A 34 2.32 16.14 -3.91
CA GLY A 34 3.05 17.02 -4.83
C GLY A 34 3.60 18.26 -4.13
N GLU A 35 2.82 18.86 -3.24
CA GLU A 35 3.17 20.09 -2.54
C GLU A 35 4.40 19.91 -1.62
N PHE A 36 4.43 18.89 -0.81
CA PHE A 36 5.50 18.64 0.17
C PHE A 36 6.56 17.64 -0.28
N GLY A 37 6.32 16.88 -1.35
CA GLY A 37 7.31 16.02 -1.98
C GLY A 37 8.31 16.81 -2.83
N GLY A 38 7.84 17.80 -3.56
CA GLY A 38 8.68 18.75 -4.32
C GLY A 38 9.77 18.05 -5.14
N LYS A 39 11.03 18.50 -4.95
CA LYS A 39 12.20 17.93 -5.62
C LYS A 39 12.53 16.48 -5.18
N ASP A 40 12.10 16.08 -3.99
CA ASP A 40 12.39 14.76 -3.45
C ASP A 40 11.58 13.63 -4.13
N LEU A 41 10.58 14.00 -4.96
CA LEU A 41 9.79 13.04 -5.74
C LEU A 41 10.62 12.29 -6.79
N GLU A 42 11.75 12.82 -7.22
CA GLU A 42 12.65 12.08 -8.10
C GLU A 42 13.26 10.86 -7.37
N GLU A 43 13.73 11.06 -6.14
CA GLU A 43 14.22 9.96 -5.30
C GLU A 43 13.09 9.04 -4.84
N TRP A 44 11.91 9.60 -4.55
CA TRP A 44 10.71 8.83 -4.25
C TRP A 44 10.35 7.86 -5.38
N ASN A 45 10.45 8.30 -6.65
CA ASN A 45 10.19 7.45 -7.82
C ASN A 45 11.15 6.25 -7.89
N LYS A 46 12.41 6.41 -7.48
CA LYS A 46 13.37 5.30 -7.41
C LYS A 46 12.93 4.28 -6.36
N VAL A 47 12.52 4.74 -5.18
CA VAL A 47 11.97 3.86 -4.13
C VAL A 47 10.72 3.14 -4.61
N ALA A 48 9.81 3.84 -5.31
CA ALA A 48 8.61 3.24 -5.86
C ALA A 48 8.91 2.13 -6.89
N LEU A 49 9.92 2.33 -7.72
CA LEU A 49 10.38 1.32 -8.67
C LEU A 49 11.00 0.11 -7.96
N GLU A 50 11.89 0.33 -6.98
CA GLU A 50 12.48 -0.75 -6.18
C GLU A 50 11.41 -1.59 -5.48
N GLU A 51 10.42 -0.94 -4.86
CA GLU A 51 9.29 -1.61 -4.22
C GLU A 51 8.46 -2.44 -5.23
N ALA A 52 8.19 -1.90 -6.42
CA ALA A 52 7.45 -2.61 -7.46
C ALA A 52 8.23 -3.80 -8.03
N LEU A 53 9.54 -3.67 -8.19
CA LEU A 53 10.41 -4.75 -8.67
C LEU A 53 10.54 -5.87 -7.64
N GLY A 54 10.55 -5.54 -6.34
CA GLY A 54 10.62 -6.49 -5.24
C GLY A 54 9.29 -7.19 -4.93
N ALA A 55 8.15 -6.67 -5.39
CA ALA A 55 6.84 -7.25 -5.15
C ALA A 55 6.55 -8.42 -6.09
N ASP A 56 6.05 -9.55 -5.57
CA ASP A 56 5.59 -10.66 -6.39
C ASP A 56 4.14 -10.49 -6.84
N ALA A 57 3.32 -9.84 -6.04
CA ALA A 57 1.92 -9.56 -6.33
C ALA A 57 1.41 -8.30 -5.63
N TRP A 58 0.32 -7.75 -6.14
CA TRP A 58 -0.49 -6.76 -5.44
C TRP A 58 -1.75 -7.40 -4.87
N LEU A 59 -2.11 -7.02 -3.65
CA LEU A 59 -3.38 -7.35 -3.00
C LEU A 59 -4.16 -6.05 -2.77
N LEU A 60 -5.34 -5.95 -3.34
CA LEU A 60 -6.09 -4.71 -3.44
C LEU A 60 -7.53 -4.91 -2.94
N GLY A 61 -8.06 -3.92 -2.27
CA GLY A 61 -9.50 -3.74 -2.17
C GLY A 61 -10.08 -3.21 -3.49
N ARG A 62 -11.38 -3.38 -3.72
CA ARG A 62 -12.05 -2.98 -4.97
C ARG A 62 -11.80 -1.51 -5.33
N ARG A 63 -11.97 -0.57 -4.40
CA ARG A 63 -11.78 0.87 -4.66
C ARG A 63 -10.36 1.18 -5.16
N SER A 64 -9.35 0.63 -4.50
CA SER A 64 -7.96 0.81 -4.91
C SER A 64 -7.66 0.16 -6.25
N TYR A 65 -8.25 -1.01 -6.53
CA TYR A 65 -8.14 -1.66 -7.82
C TYR A 65 -8.69 -0.78 -8.95
N GLU A 66 -9.88 -0.23 -8.79
CA GLU A 66 -10.50 0.66 -9.76
C GLU A 66 -9.71 1.96 -9.92
N PHE A 67 -9.27 2.56 -8.80
CA PHE A 67 -8.47 3.79 -8.78
C PHE A 67 -7.13 3.63 -9.51
N PHE A 68 -6.38 2.59 -9.19
CA PHE A 68 -5.07 2.35 -9.81
C PHE A 68 -5.21 1.83 -11.24
N GLY A 69 -6.20 1.01 -11.54
CA GLY A 69 -6.43 0.48 -12.88
C GLY A 69 -6.62 1.57 -13.93
N VAL A 70 -7.42 2.58 -13.64
CA VAL A 70 -7.62 3.74 -14.53
C VAL A 70 -6.32 4.52 -14.75
N ARG A 71 -5.45 4.59 -13.75
CA ARG A 71 -4.22 5.39 -13.79
C ARG A 71 -3.04 4.66 -14.43
N TRP A 72 -2.87 3.38 -14.12
CA TRP A 72 -1.69 2.64 -14.54
C TRP A 72 -1.84 1.97 -15.92
N ARG A 73 -3.04 1.50 -16.26
CA ARG A 73 -3.27 0.82 -17.56
C ARG A 73 -2.84 1.64 -18.79
N PRO A 74 -3.07 2.96 -18.87
CA PRO A 74 -2.67 3.77 -20.02
C PRO A 74 -1.20 4.21 -19.99
N ARG A 75 -0.47 3.98 -18.90
CA ARG A 75 0.92 4.40 -18.74
C ARG A 75 1.88 3.36 -19.29
N SER A 76 3.08 3.83 -19.68
CA SER A 76 4.21 3.04 -20.11
C SER A 76 5.49 3.45 -19.36
N GLY A 77 6.53 2.64 -19.48
CA GLY A 77 7.79 2.81 -18.77
C GLY A 77 7.97 1.77 -17.68
N GLU A 78 9.18 1.61 -17.18
CA GLU A 78 9.60 0.49 -16.35
C GLU A 78 8.68 0.23 -15.15
N LEU A 79 8.34 1.27 -14.39
CA LEU A 79 7.41 1.16 -13.26
C LEU A 79 6.01 0.75 -13.69
N ALA A 80 5.47 1.40 -14.73
CA ALA A 80 4.13 1.11 -15.22
C ALA A 80 4.04 -0.30 -15.82
N ASP A 81 5.04 -0.72 -16.57
CA ASP A 81 5.11 -2.03 -17.19
C ASP A 81 5.19 -3.13 -16.12
N ARG A 82 5.96 -2.89 -15.05
CA ARG A 82 6.02 -3.81 -13.90
C ARG A 82 4.67 -3.91 -13.20
N ILE A 83 4.04 -2.79 -12.86
CA ILE A 83 2.73 -2.76 -12.19
C ILE A 83 1.66 -3.42 -13.07
N ASN A 84 1.65 -3.14 -14.37
CA ASN A 84 0.67 -3.72 -15.29
C ASN A 84 0.86 -5.24 -15.47
N SER A 85 2.08 -5.74 -15.43
CA SER A 85 2.39 -7.17 -15.66
C SER A 85 2.29 -8.04 -14.42
N MET A 86 2.50 -7.50 -13.21
CA MET A 86 2.48 -8.33 -11.99
C MET A 86 1.08 -8.89 -11.69
N PRO A 87 0.97 -10.04 -11.01
CA PRO A 87 -0.29 -10.57 -10.51
C PRO A 87 -0.99 -9.62 -9.54
N LYS A 88 -2.31 -9.49 -9.68
CA LYS A 88 -3.15 -8.69 -8.78
C LYS A 88 -4.26 -9.55 -8.22
N TYR A 89 -4.41 -9.52 -6.91
CA TYR A 89 -5.49 -10.18 -6.19
C TYR A 89 -6.42 -9.11 -5.62
N VAL A 90 -7.72 -9.21 -5.93
CA VAL A 90 -8.70 -8.19 -5.59
C VAL A 90 -9.73 -8.76 -4.64
N VAL A 91 -9.72 -8.29 -3.40
CA VAL A 91 -10.74 -8.65 -2.41
C VAL A 91 -12.02 -7.90 -2.73
N SER A 92 -13.03 -8.64 -3.22
CA SER A 92 -14.33 -8.07 -3.57
C SER A 92 -15.40 -9.15 -3.70
N SER A 93 -16.58 -8.90 -3.11
CA SER A 93 -17.78 -9.74 -3.30
C SER A 93 -18.62 -9.35 -4.52
N THR A 94 -18.32 -8.23 -5.14
CA THR A 94 -19.16 -7.62 -6.19
C THR A 94 -18.46 -7.39 -7.52
N LEU A 95 -17.12 -7.40 -7.54
CA LEU A 95 -16.34 -7.28 -8.77
C LEU A 95 -16.48 -8.57 -9.58
N LYS A 96 -16.88 -8.42 -10.85
CA LYS A 96 -16.92 -9.49 -11.85
C LYS A 96 -16.04 -9.06 -13.00
N ASP A 97 -15.41 -10.01 -13.68
CA ASP A 97 -14.64 -9.78 -14.90
C ASP A 97 -13.63 -8.63 -14.78
N PRO A 98 -12.59 -8.80 -13.96
CA PRO A 98 -11.59 -7.76 -13.76
C PRO A 98 -10.82 -7.49 -15.07
N GLU A 99 -10.85 -6.24 -15.56
CA GLU A 99 -10.28 -5.87 -16.85
C GLU A 99 -8.76 -5.59 -16.80
N TRP A 100 -8.21 -5.32 -15.62
CA TRP A 100 -6.77 -5.07 -15.50
C TRP A 100 -6.01 -6.39 -15.60
N ASN A 101 -4.99 -6.42 -16.44
CA ASN A 101 -4.24 -7.62 -16.76
C ASN A 101 -3.73 -8.36 -15.52
N ASN A 102 -3.74 -9.70 -15.54
CA ASN A 102 -3.31 -10.58 -14.45
C ASN A 102 -4.05 -10.35 -13.11
N SER A 103 -5.34 -10.04 -13.17
CA SER A 103 -6.17 -9.83 -11.98
C SER A 103 -7.02 -11.05 -11.66
N THR A 104 -7.05 -11.42 -10.38
CA THR A 104 -7.87 -12.51 -9.82
C THR A 104 -8.72 -11.96 -8.69
N VAL A 105 -10.03 -12.23 -8.72
CA VAL A 105 -10.95 -11.80 -7.66
C VAL A 105 -10.99 -12.84 -6.54
N LEU A 106 -10.79 -12.37 -5.30
CA LEU A 106 -10.97 -13.13 -4.09
C LEU A 106 -12.34 -12.74 -3.49
N ASN A 107 -13.33 -13.60 -3.64
CA ASN A 107 -14.73 -13.31 -3.27
C ASN A 107 -15.20 -14.00 -1.99
N GLY A 108 -14.33 -14.74 -1.31
CA GLY A 108 -14.60 -15.40 -0.05
C GLY A 108 -14.39 -14.51 1.18
N ASP A 109 -14.35 -15.14 2.34
CA ASP A 109 -13.94 -14.49 3.59
C ASP A 109 -12.50 -13.98 3.47
N VAL A 110 -12.29 -12.71 3.80
CA VAL A 110 -11.01 -12.01 3.59
C VAL A 110 -9.85 -12.73 4.27
N VAL A 111 -10.03 -13.10 5.54
CA VAL A 111 -8.98 -13.74 6.35
C VAL A 111 -8.60 -15.09 5.78
N THR A 112 -9.60 -15.87 5.41
CA THR A 112 -9.43 -17.20 4.79
C THR A 112 -8.73 -17.10 3.44
N GLU A 113 -9.18 -16.22 2.56
CA GLU A 113 -8.64 -16.09 1.21
C GLU A 113 -7.20 -15.55 1.22
N VAL A 114 -6.91 -14.55 2.06
CA VAL A 114 -5.54 -14.02 2.17
C VAL A 114 -4.60 -15.03 2.85
N SER A 115 -5.07 -15.80 3.82
CA SER A 115 -4.28 -16.88 4.42
C SER A 115 -3.90 -17.95 3.40
N LYS A 116 -4.82 -18.34 2.52
CA LYS A 116 -4.55 -19.25 1.41
C LYS A 116 -3.54 -18.65 0.43
N LEU A 117 -3.71 -17.38 0.09
CA LEU A 117 -2.81 -16.67 -0.82
C LEU A 117 -1.37 -16.65 -0.27
N LYS A 118 -1.19 -16.39 1.03
CA LYS A 118 0.13 -16.46 1.68
C LYS A 118 0.76 -17.85 1.58
N GLN A 119 -0.03 -18.91 1.59
CA GLN A 119 0.48 -20.29 1.43
C GLN A 119 0.87 -20.63 0.00
N GLN A 120 0.24 -19.99 -0.98
CA GLN A 120 0.46 -20.24 -2.41
C GLN A 120 1.63 -19.48 -3.00
N LEU A 121 2.00 -18.34 -2.41
CA LEU A 121 3.08 -17.47 -2.85
C LEU A 121 4.25 -17.50 -1.86
N ASP A 122 5.45 -17.22 -2.32
CA ASP A 122 6.65 -17.25 -1.48
C ASP A 122 7.26 -15.86 -1.24
N GLY A 123 6.94 -14.86 -2.04
CA GLY A 123 7.53 -13.52 -1.94
C GLY A 123 6.60 -12.47 -1.34
N ASP A 124 6.88 -11.20 -1.64
CA ASP A 124 6.15 -10.07 -1.08
C ASP A 124 4.82 -9.85 -1.81
N ILE A 125 3.73 -9.94 -1.07
CA ILE A 125 2.37 -9.59 -1.48
C ILE A 125 2.10 -8.18 -0.97
N VAL A 126 2.25 -7.19 -1.84
CA VAL A 126 2.16 -5.77 -1.47
C VAL A 126 0.71 -5.31 -1.49
N VAL A 127 0.31 -4.58 -0.45
CA VAL A 127 -1.01 -3.96 -0.30
C VAL A 127 -0.87 -2.44 -0.47
N PRO A 128 -1.00 -1.91 -1.70
CA PRO A 128 -0.93 -0.48 -1.92
C PRO A 128 -2.26 0.19 -1.59
N ALA A 129 -2.20 1.32 -0.90
CA ALA A 129 -3.39 2.02 -0.40
C ALA A 129 -4.35 1.07 0.36
N SER A 130 -5.52 0.77 -0.12
CA SER A 130 -6.44 -0.27 0.43
C SER A 130 -6.54 -0.27 1.97
N TYR A 131 -6.70 0.91 2.58
CA TYR A 131 -6.58 1.09 4.04
C TYR A 131 -7.54 0.25 4.84
N GLN A 132 -8.80 0.10 4.39
CA GLN A 132 -9.79 -0.74 5.06
C GLN A 132 -9.37 -2.22 5.05
N LEU A 133 -8.91 -2.71 3.89
CA LEU A 133 -8.36 -4.05 3.79
C LEU A 133 -7.14 -4.21 4.70
N GLY A 134 -6.20 -3.26 4.65
CA GLY A 134 -5.00 -3.26 5.48
C GLY A 134 -5.31 -3.30 6.98
N ARG A 135 -6.30 -2.53 7.45
CA ARG A 135 -6.76 -2.55 8.85
C ARG A 135 -7.34 -3.92 9.23
N THR A 136 -8.14 -4.53 8.35
CA THR A 136 -8.67 -5.89 8.57
C THR A 136 -7.53 -6.89 8.66
N LEU A 137 -6.55 -6.84 7.75
CA LEU A 137 -5.41 -7.76 7.77
C LEU A 137 -4.54 -7.57 9.01
N MET A 138 -4.35 -6.33 9.47
CA MET A 138 -3.60 -6.03 10.68
C MET A 138 -4.32 -6.53 11.94
N GLU A 139 -5.64 -6.35 12.03
CA GLU A 139 -6.45 -6.85 13.15
C GLU A 139 -6.34 -8.37 13.31
N HIS A 140 -6.28 -9.09 12.19
CA HIS A 140 -6.16 -10.55 12.17
C HIS A 140 -4.71 -11.07 12.07
N ASP A 141 -3.72 -10.24 12.40
CA ASP A 141 -2.29 -10.60 12.42
C ASP A 141 -1.75 -11.20 11.11
N LEU A 142 -2.36 -10.82 9.98
CA LEU A 142 -1.94 -11.28 8.66
C LEU A 142 -0.84 -10.41 8.03
N VAL A 143 -0.68 -9.16 8.47
CA VAL A 143 0.38 -8.27 8.01
C VAL A 143 1.71 -8.69 8.62
N ASP A 144 2.74 -8.77 7.79
CA ASP A 144 4.09 -9.12 8.21
C ASP A 144 4.99 -7.89 8.30
N GLU A 145 4.81 -6.95 7.38
CA GLU A 145 5.69 -5.79 7.24
C GLU A 145 4.91 -4.54 6.85
N LEU A 146 5.37 -3.40 7.34
CA LEU A 146 4.83 -2.08 7.05
C LEU A 146 5.95 -1.19 6.53
N ARG A 147 5.75 -0.58 5.35
CA ARG A 147 6.68 0.36 4.73
C ARG A 147 5.96 1.69 4.48
N LEU A 148 6.44 2.75 5.11
CA LEU A 148 5.84 4.08 5.05
C LEU A 148 6.81 5.10 4.49
N VAL A 149 6.31 6.00 3.63
CA VAL A 149 7.00 7.25 3.31
C VAL A 149 6.29 8.38 4.06
N VAL A 150 6.99 8.97 5.02
CA VAL A 150 6.46 10.06 5.85
C VAL A 150 6.78 11.39 5.20
N PHE A 151 5.74 12.17 4.94
CA PHE A 151 5.80 13.52 4.38
C PHE A 151 5.85 14.57 5.50
N PRO A 152 6.61 15.66 5.32
CA PRO A 152 6.88 16.66 6.38
C PRO A 152 5.70 17.63 6.55
N VAL A 153 4.50 17.12 6.82
CA VAL A 153 3.27 17.91 6.97
C VAL A 153 2.37 17.29 8.02
N VAL A 154 1.72 18.14 8.78
CA VAL A 154 0.60 17.81 9.69
C VAL A 154 -0.67 18.36 9.06
N LEU A 155 -1.64 17.49 8.78
CA LEU A 155 -2.91 17.87 8.17
C LEU A 155 -4.02 18.13 9.22
N GLY A 156 -3.93 17.48 10.38
CA GLY A 156 -4.86 17.67 11.51
C GLY A 156 -6.21 16.97 11.35
N THR A 157 -6.67 16.74 10.13
CA THR A 157 -7.92 16.07 9.80
C THR A 157 -7.73 15.16 8.60
N GLY A 158 -8.70 14.30 8.32
CA GLY A 158 -8.68 13.36 7.20
C GLY A 158 -8.60 11.90 7.63
N GLU A 159 -8.72 10.99 6.67
CA GLU A 159 -8.61 9.56 6.92
C GLU A 159 -7.19 9.19 7.29
N ARG A 160 -7.03 8.47 8.42
CA ARG A 160 -5.72 8.03 8.91
C ARG A 160 -5.40 6.62 8.43
N PHE A 161 -4.12 6.32 8.30
CA PHE A 161 -3.64 5.00 7.93
C PHE A 161 -4.08 3.93 8.95
N PHE A 162 -3.81 4.19 10.22
CA PHE A 162 -4.23 3.30 11.30
C PHE A 162 -5.66 3.64 11.76
N GLY A 163 -6.46 2.59 11.98
CA GLY A 163 -7.74 2.67 12.68
C GLY A 163 -7.63 2.23 14.13
N GLU A 164 -8.77 1.95 14.73
CA GLU A 164 -8.83 1.27 16.03
C GLU A 164 -8.39 -0.19 15.88
N THR A 165 -7.71 -0.72 16.89
CA THR A 165 -7.31 -2.12 16.98
C THR A 165 -7.75 -2.68 18.33
N SER A 166 -8.10 -3.97 18.36
CA SER A 166 -8.48 -4.67 19.61
C SER A 166 -7.33 -4.77 20.59
N ASP A 167 -6.11 -4.89 20.07
CA ASP A 167 -4.87 -5.06 20.83
C ASP A 167 -3.74 -4.19 20.30
N LYS A 168 -2.71 -4.02 21.13
CA LYS A 168 -1.45 -3.39 20.70
C LYS A 168 -0.81 -4.23 19.62
N LYS A 169 -0.35 -3.60 18.55
CA LYS A 169 0.39 -4.23 17.45
C LYS A 169 1.87 -3.81 17.56
N PRO A 170 2.71 -4.56 18.30
CA PRO A 170 4.11 -4.20 18.47
C PRO A 170 4.87 -4.37 17.15
N MET A 171 5.80 -3.45 16.88
CA MET A 171 6.58 -3.44 15.67
C MET A 171 8.07 -3.24 15.99
N ARG A 172 8.92 -3.81 15.15
CA ARG A 172 10.37 -3.65 15.21
C ARG A 172 10.85 -2.87 13.99
N LEU A 173 11.59 -1.79 14.20
CA LEU A 173 12.21 -1.05 13.12
C LEU A 173 13.28 -1.90 12.43
N VAL A 174 13.17 -2.05 11.11
CA VAL A 174 14.11 -2.77 10.25
C VAL A 174 14.99 -1.79 9.50
N ARG A 175 14.39 -0.73 8.94
CA ARG A 175 15.09 0.26 8.11
C ARG A 175 14.49 1.65 8.33
N ALA A 176 15.36 2.64 8.38
CA ALA A 176 15.02 4.05 8.25
C ALA A 176 15.96 4.68 7.24
N GLN A 177 15.41 5.37 6.25
CA GLN A 177 16.17 6.00 5.16
C GLN A 177 15.54 7.34 4.81
N THR A 178 16.37 8.37 4.64
CA THR A 178 15.92 9.62 4.05
C THR A 178 15.71 9.45 2.55
N ILE A 179 14.67 10.10 2.02
CA ILE A 179 14.44 10.27 0.60
C ILE A 179 14.58 11.77 0.32
N GLY A 180 15.63 12.14 -0.39
CA GLY A 180 16.00 13.55 -0.55
C GLY A 180 16.27 14.23 0.79
N ASP A 181 15.76 15.44 0.94
CA ASP A 181 15.99 16.27 2.12
C ASP A 181 14.81 16.28 3.12
N GLY A 182 13.59 15.91 2.69
CA GLY A 182 12.37 16.11 3.47
C GLY A 182 11.56 14.85 3.78
N LEU A 183 11.74 13.75 3.07
CA LEU A 183 10.96 12.54 3.25
C LEU A 183 11.73 11.47 4.01
N VAL A 184 11.01 10.61 4.72
CA VAL A 184 11.59 9.45 5.43
C VAL A 184 10.88 8.18 5.00
N PHE A 185 11.64 7.18 4.56
CA PHE A 185 11.16 5.83 4.31
C PHE A 185 11.45 4.94 5.51
N LEU A 186 10.41 4.38 6.08
CA LEU A 186 10.45 3.52 7.27
C LEU A 186 9.97 2.12 6.93
N THR A 187 10.70 1.12 7.39
CA THR A 187 10.28 -0.29 7.32
C THR A 187 10.19 -0.86 8.74
N TYR A 188 9.02 -1.38 9.07
CA TYR A 188 8.75 -2.07 10.33
C TYR A 188 8.26 -3.49 10.07
N GLU A 189 8.73 -4.45 10.86
CA GLU A 189 8.16 -5.79 10.96
C GLU A 189 7.22 -5.87 12.16
N LEU A 190 6.08 -6.54 11.98
CA LEU A 190 5.19 -6.84 13.10
C LEU A 190 5.81 -7.93 13.98
N VAL A 191 5.88 -7.65 15.28
CA VAL A 191 6.33 -8.63 16.29
C VAL A 191 5.13 -9.44 16.71
N ARG A 192 5.19 -10.75 16.48
CA ARG A 192 4.21 -11.69 17.00
C ARG A 192 4.83 -12.34 18.23
N ASP A 193 4.11 -12.33 19.35
CA ASP A 193 4.53 -13.06 20.52
C ASP A 193 4.65 -14.56 20.15
N ALA A 194 5.80 -15.15 20.52
CA ALA A 194 6.12 -16.54 20.25
C ALA A 194 5.39 -17.46 21.22
#